data_e94306969a53749e7f46f307f1b19184
#
_entry.id   e94306969a53749e7f46f307f1b19184
#
_cell.length_a   1.000
_cell.length_b   1.000
_cell.length_c   1.000
_cell.angle_alpha   90.00
_cell.angle_beta   90.00
_cell.angle_gamma   90.00
#
_symmetry.space_group_name_H-M   'P 1'
#
loop_
_entity.id
_entity.type
_entity.pdbx_description
1 polymer ?
#
loop_
_entity_poly.entity_id
_entity_poly.type
_entity_poly.pdbx_seq_one_letter_code
_entity_poly.pdbx_strand_id
1 'polypeptide(L)'
;MKMKTKLMIALFSTLLLGACQNSQMGMDTKDMKETTEMMSSMSGEKMDKMDNMSSKDEKMDNMSSKDEKMDKKMGEMDDMTQATFTTLEGKEVSLADYKGKKVYLKFWASWCPICLSGLADITLLSEMPPKDSVILTVIAPGVNREKSLEDFKEWFMGVDYHSLPVLVDKDGQFLKKLGVVGYPTSAFIDANGKVVRVQPGHVSNDDIVKTLESL
;
A
#
# COMPACT_ATOMS: atom_id res chain seq x y z
N MET A 1 -46.73 -36.24 -13.13
CA MET A 1 -46.00 -37.37 -12.55
C MET A 1 -45.05 -36.84 -11.48
N LYS A 2 -45.33 -37.22 -10.21
CA LYS A 2 -44.56 -36.80 -9.02
C LYS A 2 -43.46 -37.83 -8.77
N MET A 3 -42.19 -37.42 -8.82
CA MET A 3 -41.09 -38.27 -8.33
C MET A 3 -40.52 -37.66 -7.05
N LYS A 4 -40.79 -38.35 -5.95
CA LYS A 4 -40.20 -38.15 -4.63
C LYS A 4 -38.84 -38.85 -4.61
N THR A 5 -37.72 -38.14 -4.41
CA THR A 5 -36.42 -38.77 -4.16
C THR A 5 -36.07 -38.58 -2.68
N LYS A 6 -35.79 -39.69 -2.04
CA LYS A 6 -35.60 -39.88 -0.60
C LYS A 6 -34.21 -39.34 -0.15
N LEU A 7 -34.26 -38.69 0.98
CA LEU A 7 -33.19 -38.34 1.89
C LEU A 7 -32.47 -39.60 2.42
N MET A 8 -31.17 -39.72 2.27
CA MET A 8 -30.33 -40.68 3.02
C MET A 8 -29.34 -39.90 3.85
N ILE A 9 -29.58 -39.92 5.15
CA ILE A 9 -28.71 -39.46 6.22
C ILE A 9 -27.78 -40.64 6.55
N ALA A 10 -26.47 -40.47 6.36
CA ALA A 10 -25.47 -41.39 6.88
C ALA A 10 -24.67 -40.64 7.97
N LEU A 11 -24.96 -41.01 9.21
CA LEU A 11 -24.19 -40.67 10.41
C LEU A 11 -22.92 -41.55 10.42
N PHE A 12 -21.74 -40.92 10.37
CA PHE A 12 -20.52 -41.57 10.80
C PHE A 12 -19.90 -40.75 11.93
N SER A 13 -20.10 -41.30 13.12
CA SER A 13 -19.49 -40.86 14.36
C SER A 13 -18.20 -41.70 14.53
N THR A 14 -17.02 -41.09 14.48
CA THR A 14 -15.81 -41.72 15.00
C THR A 14 -15.04 -40.72 15.88
N LEU A 15 -15.18 -40.97 17.20
CA LEU A 15 -14.31 -40.44 18.25
C LEU A 15 -12.88 -40.96 18.02
N LEU A 16 -11.88 -40.09 17.96
CA LEU A 16 -10.49 -40.40 18.23
C LEU A 16 -9.94 -39.37 19.20
N LEU A 17 -9.84 -39.80 20.46
CA LEU A 17 -9.01 -39.16 21.48
C LEU A 17 -7.52 -39.42 21.11
N GLY A 18 -6.74 -38.37 20.83
CA GLY A 18 -5.31 -38.41 20.63
C GLY A 18 -4.64 -37.46 21.62
N ALA A 19 -3.80 -38.04 22.48
CA ALA A 19 -3.13 -37.43 23.61
C ALA A 19 -2.19 -36.27 23.22
N CYS A 20 -2.27 -35.18 24.00
CA CYS A 20 -1.26 -34.12 24.04
C CYS A 20 0.04 -34.65 24.62
N GLN A 21 1.12 -34.69 23.82
CA GLN A 21 2.47 -34.78 24.35
C GLN A 21 3.08 -33.38 24.39
N ASN A 22 3.28 -32.92 25.61
CA ASN A 22 3.96 -31.67 25.96
C ASN A 22 5.47 -31.92 25.82
N SER A 23 6.11 -31.37 24.78
CA SER A 23 7.56 -31.29 24.66
C SER A 23 8.05 -29.97 25.22
N GLN A 24 8.46 -29.96 26.48
CA GLN A 24 9.25 -28.88 27.08
C GLN A 24 10.65 -28.92 26.45
N MET A 25 11.00 -27.96 25.62
CA MET A 25 12.38 -27.64 25.28
C MET A 25 12.93 -26.69 26.34
N GLY A 26 13.83 -27.26 27.19
CA GLY A 26 14.61 -26.48 28.12
C GLY A 26 15.58 -25.56 27.37
N MET A 27 15.47 -24.26 27.59
CA MET A 27 16.50 -23.30 27.20
C MET A 27 17.58 -23.24 28.27
N ASP A 28 18.78 -23.66 27.89
CA ASP A 28 20.00 -23.53 28.73
C ASP A 28 20.37 -22.05 28.84
N THR A 29 20.40 -21.56 30.07
CA THR A 29 20.72 -20.19 30.48
C THR A 29 22.22 -19.90 30.54
N LYS A 30 23.06 -20.48 29.69
CA LYS A 30 24.51 -20.30 29.74
C LYS A 30 25.16 -19.36 28.75
N ASP A 31 24.43 -18.93 27.71
CA ASP A 31 25.02 -18.08 26.64
C ASP A 31 24.71 -16.57 26.73
N MET A 32 24.22 -16.09 27.88
CA MET A 32 23.91 -14.67 28.09
C MET A 32 24.95 -13.85 28.83
N LYS A 33 26.19 -14.37 28.98
CA LYS A 33 27.26 -13.67 29.74
C LYS A 33 28.40 -13.10 28.90
N GLU A 34 28.45 -13.33 27.60
CA GLU A 34 29.61 -12.96 26.78
C GLU A 34 29.39 -11.73 25.87
N THR A 35 28.22 -11.09 25.87
CA THR A 35 27.97 -9.90 25.06
C THR A 35 27.98 -8.57 25.81
N THR A 36 28.28 -8.58 27.13
CA THR A 36 28.27 -7.33 27.93
C THR A 36 29.68 -6.71 28.13
N GLU A 37 30.76 -7.37 27.72
CA GLU A 37 32.12 -6.85 27.89
C GLU A 37 32.72 -6.13 26.66
N MET A 38 32.04 -6.07 25.53
CA MET A 38 32.52 -5.36 24.31
C MET A 38 32.03 -3.93 24.13
N MET A 39 31.24 -3.38 25.04
CA MET A 39 30.74 -2.00 24.96
C MET A 39 31.40 -1.01 25.92
N SER A 40 32.52 -1.35 26.56
CA SER A 40 33.17 -0.46 27.55
C SER A 40 34.52 0.14 27.12
N SER A 41 34.90 0.10 25.87
CA SER A 41 36.24 0.59 25.47
C SER A 41 36.24 1.54 24.26
N MET A 42 35.24 2.38 24.10
CA MET A 42 35.28 3.48 23.14
C MET A 42 34.73 4.77 23.75
N SER A 43 35.44 5.30 24.74
CA SER A 43 35.29 6.69 25.17
C SER A 43 36.68 7.29 25.41
N GLY A 44 37.09 8.16 24.50
CA GLY A 44 38.21 9.03 24.74
C GLY A 44 39.12 9.28 23.56
N GLU A 45 38.74 10.16 22.64
CA GLU A 45 39.72 11.00 21.95
C GLU A 45 39.08 12.34 21.55
N LYS A 46 39.55 13.35 22.23
CA LYS A 46 39.73 14.79 21.96
C LYS A 46 39.13 15.37 20.68
N MET A 47 38.14 16.23 20.87
CA MET A 47 37.84 17.36 20.00
C MET A 47 38.70 18.56 20.43
N ASP A 48 39.69 18.91 19.65
CA ASP A 48 40.34 20.25 19.68
C ASP A 48 40.32 20.85 18.26
N LYS A 49 39.82 22.07 18.19
CA LYS A 49 40.01 23.09 17.18
C LYS A 49 39.30 22.95 15.81
N MET A 50 38.21 23.68 15.65
CA MET A 50 37.97 24.45 14.44
C MET A 50 37.31 25.79 14.81
N ASP A 51 38.20 26.77 15.10
CA ASP A 51 37.88 28.19 14.99
C ASP A 51 38.00 28.62 13.53
N ASN A 52 37.13 29.54 13.14
CA ASN A 52 37.27 30.45 12.01
C ASN A 52 36.66 30.00 10.67
N MET A 53 35.38 30.35 10.44
CA MET A 53 34.91 30.71 9.13
C MET A 53 34.03 31.96 9.17
N SER A 54 34.74 33.05 8.80
CA SER A 54 34.24 34.40 8.61
C SER A 54 33.06 34.46 7.64
N SER A 55 32.11 35.31 8.02
CA SER A 55 31.02 35.89 7.23
C SER A 55 31.36 36.14 5.76
N LYS A 56 30.50 35.64 4.87
CA LYS A 56 30.25 36.25 3.57
C LYS A 56 28.74 36.24 3.31
N ASP A 57 28.19 37.46 3.41
CA ASP A 57 26.84 37.78 2.96
C ASP A 57 26.81 37.65 1.42
N GLU A 58 26.13 36.62 0.92
CA GLU A 58 25.73 36.57 -0.48
C GLU A 58 24.20 36.30 -0.57
N LYS A 59 23.50 37.43 -0.82
CA LYS A 59 22.26 37.57 -1.56
C LYS A 59 21.34 36.36 -1.66
N MET A 60 20.35 36.31 -0.80
CA MET A 60 19.07 35.62 -0.99
C MET A 60 18.15 36.42 -1.94
N ASP A 61 18.38 36.31 -3.24
CA ASP A 61 17.46 36.78 -4.26
C ASP A 61 17.34 35.72 -5.36
N ASN A 62 16.65 34.62 -5.07
CA ASN A 62 16.04 33.76 -6.10
C ASN A 62 15.14 32.65 -5.52
N MET A 63 14.17 33.01 -4.64
CA MET A 63 13.24 32.02 -4.10
C MET A 63 11.82 32.16 -4.68
N SER A 64 11.60 33.20 -5.52
CA SER A 64 10.25 33.50 -6.02
C SER A 64 9.83 32.73 -7.27
N SER A 65 10.74 32.03 -7.97
CA SER A 65 10.39 31.36 -9.24
C SER A 65 10.19 29.85 -9.12
N LYS A 66 10.37 29.29 -7.90
CA LYS A 66 10.12 27.86 -7.63
C LYS A 66 8.70 27.59 -7.14
N ASP A 67 8.10 28.56 -6.44
CA ASP A 67 6.77 28.42 -5.86
C ASP A 67 5.67 28.51 -6.93
N GLU A 68 5.81 29.38 -7.93
CA GLU A 68 4.87 29.46 -9.04
C GLU A 68 4.83 28.19 -9.92
N LYS A 69 5.91 27.40 -9.96
CA LYS A 69 5.95 26.15 -10.72
C LYS A 69 5.31 24.98 -9.92
N MET A 70 5.35 25.05 -8.59
CA MET A 70 4.64 24.09 -7.72
C MET A 70 3.13 24.33 -7.73
N ASP A 71 2.69 25.58 -7.65
CA ASP A 71 1.28 25.94 -7.68
C ASP A 71 0.60 25.61 -9.03
N LYS A 72 1.32 25.77 -10.15
CA LYS A 72 0.81 25.40 -11.47
C LYS A 72 0.71 23.89 -11.66
N LYS A 73 1.59 23.10 -11.03
CA LYS A 73 1.52 21.62 -11.05
C LYS A 73 0.41 21.09 -10.11
N MET A 74 0.08 21.81 -9.04
CA MET A 74 -1.07 21.48 -8.19
C MET A 74 -2.40 21.80 -8.87
N GLY A 75 -2.50 22.85 -9.67
CA GLY A 75 -3.71 23.20 -10.41
C GLY A 75 -4.10 22.20 -11.51
N GLU A 76 -3.13 21.47 -12.09
CA GLU A 76 -3.40 20.38 -13.05
C GLU A 76 -3.80 19.05 -12.36
N MET A 77 -3.65 18.93 -11.05
CA MET A 77 -4.07 17.75 -10.26
C MET A 77 -5.49 17.91 -9.68
N ASP A 78 -6.16 19.04 -9.93
CA ASP A 78 -7.42 19.38 -9.30
C ASP A 78 -8.62 18.57 -9.79
N ASP A 79 -8.59 18.00 -11.00
CA ASP A 79 -9.68 17.14 -11.51
C ASP A 79 -9.12 15.84 -12.09
N MET A 80 -9.25 14.76 -11.31
CA MET A 80 -8.86 13.42 -11.72
C MET A 80 -10.05 12.58 -12.22
N THR A 81 -11.22 13.16 -12.35
CA THR A 81 -12.43 12.45 -12.80
C THR A 81 -12.29 11.86 -14.21
N GLN A 82 -11.40 12.43 -15.03
CA GLN A 82 -11.12 11.94 -16.39
C GLN A 82 -10.15 10.73 -16.44
N ALA A 83 -9.63 10.29 -15.28
CA ALA A 83 -8.74 9.13 -15.27
C ALA A 83 -9.54 7.84 -15.50
N THR A 84 -9.08 7.06 -16.47
CA THR A 84 -9.67 5.76 -16.81
C THR A 84 -8.67 4.64 -16.60
N PHE A 85 -9.19 3.50 -16.18
CA PHE A 85 -8.47 2.26 -15.91
C PHE A 85 -9.22 1.10 -16.55
N THR A 86 -8.64 -0.08 -16.51
CA THR A 86 -9.41 -1.31 -16.75
C THR A 86 -9.31 -2.22 -15.51
N THR A 87 -10.33 -3.07 -15.32
CA THR A 87 -10.20 -4.18 -14.36
C THR A 87 -9.31 -5.28 -14.95
N LEU A 88 -8.97 -6.29 -14.17
CA LEU A 88 -8.23 -7.46 -14.67
C LEU A 88 -9.02 -8.22 -15.75
N GLU A 89 -10.36 -8.14 -15.74
CA GLU A 89 -11.25 -8.72 -16.77
C GLU A 89 -11.37 -7.85 -18.02
N GLY A 90 -10.76 -6.64 -18.01
CA GLY A 90 -10.76 -5.71 -19.14
C GLY A 90 -11.96 -4.76 -19.18
N LYS A 91 -12.76 -4.69 -18.11
CA LYS A 91 -13.86 -3.71 -18.03
C LYS A 91 -13.26 -2.33 -17.76
N GLU A 92 -13.70 -1.32 -18.51
CA GLU A 92 -13.32 0.07 -18.28
C GLU A 92 -13.96 0.62 -17.00
N VAL A 93 -13.18 1.39 -16.25
CA VAL A 93 -13.56 2.05 -14.99
C VAL A 93 -13.02 3.47 -15.02
N SER A 94 -13.87 4.45 -14.77
CA SER A 94 -13.49 5.87 -14.65
C SER A 94 -13.53 6.31 -13.19
N LEU A 95 -12.64 7.20 -12.78
CA LEU A 95 -12.78 7.87 -11.48
C LEU A 95 -14.05 8.73 -11.41
N ALA A 96 -14.60 9.16 -12.54
CA ALA A 96 -15.90 9.83 -12.59
C ALA A 96 -17.05 8.95 -12.05
N ASP A 97 -16.95 7.61 -12.15
CA ASP A 97 -17.94 6.66 -11.64
C ASP A 97 -18.07 6.71 -10.11
N TYR A 98 -17.06 7.26 -9.45
CA TYR A 98 -17.00 7.40 -7.98
C TYR A 98 -17.29 8.82 -7.49
N LYS A 99 -17.78 9.72 -8.36
CA LYS A 99 -18.15 11.07 -7.94
C LYS A 99 -19.16 11.04 -6.79
N GLY A 100 -18.93 11.87 -5.78
CA GLY A 100 -19.71 11.87 -4.54
C GLY A 100 -19.17 10.89 -3.48
N LYS A 101 -18.13 10.11 -3.80
CA LYS A 101 -17.43 9.24 -2.86
C LYS A 101 -15.97 9.67 -2.70
N LYS A 102 -15.43 9.46 -1.52
CA LYS A 102 -14.00 9.59 -1.27
C LYS A 102 -13.29 8.34 -1.78
N VAL A 103 -12.17 8.48 -2.48
CA VAL A 103 -11.47 7.34 -3.07
C VAL A 103 -10.07 7.25 -2.52
N TYR A 104 -9.72 6.07 -2.02
CA TYR A 104 -8.36 5.69 -1.71
C TYR A 104 -7.81 4.80 -2.84
N LEU A 105 -6.63 5.15 -3.34
CA LEU A 105 -5.89 4.36 -4.31
C LEU A 105 -4.57 3.92 -3.71
N LYS A 106 -4.29 2.60 -3.74
CA LYS A 106 -2.98 2.04 -3.40
C LYS A 106 -2.26 1.63 -4.67
N PHE A 107 -1.17 2.30 -5.01
CA PHE A 107 -0.26 1.89 -6.07
C PHE A 107 0.72 0.85 -5.53
N TRP A 108 0.82 -0.28 -6.23
CA TRP A 108 1.65 -1.38 -5.79
C TRP A 108 2.19 -2.22 -6.96
N ALA A 109 3.06 -3.18 -6.67
CA ALA A 109 3.62 -4.08 -7.65
C ALA A 109 3.75 -5.50 -7.09
N SER A 110 3.65 -6.50 -7.97
CA SER A 110 3.71 -7.94 -7.60
C SER A 110 5.07 -8.36 -7.02
N TRP A 111 6.12 -7.62 -7.31
CA TRP A 111 7.47 -7.86 -6.81
C TRP A 111 7.82 -7.11 -5.53
N CYS A 112 6.90 -6.28 -4.99
CA CYS A 112 7.15 -5.39 -3.85
C CYS A 112 6.79 -6.09 -2.52
N PRO A 113 7.74 -6.54 -1.68
CA PRO A 113 7.44 -7.30 -0.46
C PRO A 113 6.57 -6.54 0.54
N ILE A 114 6.84 -5.23 0.74
CA ILE A 114 6.05 -4.37 1.63
C ILE A 114 4.62 -4.22 1.11
N CYS A 115 4.43 -4.21 -0.21
CA CYS A 115 3.10 -4.17 -0.81
C CYS A 115 2.33 -5.45 -0.52
N LEU A 116 2.98 -6.60 -0.74
CA LEU A 116 2.37 -7.92 -0.59
C LEU A 116 1.97 -8.21 0.86
N SER A 117 2.81 -7.84 1.84
CA SER A 117 2.51 -8.04 3.25
C SER A 117 1.24 -7.31 3.73
N GLY A 118 0.81 -6.25 3.06
CA GLY A 118 -0.40 -5.48 3.40
C GLY A 118 -1.60 -5.77 2.49
N LEU A 119 -1.57 -6.78 1.60
CA LEU A 119 -2.69 -7.05 0.70
C LEU A 119 -3.91 -7.62 1.43
N ALA A 120 -3.70 -8.47 2.43
CA ALA A 120 -4.81 -9.01 3.24
C ALA A 120 -5.60 -7.88 3.92
N ASP A 121 -4.89 -6.96 4.57
CA ASP A 121 -5.51 -5.85 5.31
C ASP A 121 -6.27 -4.92 4.38
N ILE A 122 -5.69 -4.58 3.22
CA ILE A 122 -6.36 -3.69 2.26
C ILE A 122 -7.52 -4.38 1.55
N THR A 123 -7.48 -5.70 1.38
CA THR A 123 -8.60 -6.49 0.86
C THR A 123 -9.79 -6.39 1.82
N LEU A 124 -9.57 -6.65 3.12
CA LEU A 124 -10.61 -6.51 4.13
C LEU A 124 -11.18 -5.08 4.20
N LEU A 125 -10.32 -4.06 4.12
CA LEU A 125 -10.77 -2.68 4.11
C LEU A 125 -11.58 -2.35 2.85
N SER A 126 -11.29 -2.98 1.70
CA SER A 126 -12.05 -2.77 0.47
C SER A 126 -13.45 -3.38 0.51
N GLU A 127 -13.63 -4.46 1.27
CA GLU A 127 -14.92 -5.12 1.48
C GLU A 127 -15.82 -4.34 2.47
N MET A 128 -15.20 -3.65 3.43
CA MET A 128 -15.90 -2.86 4.46
C MET A 128 -15.31 -1.44 4.55
N PRO A 129 -15.42 -0.63 3.50
CA PRO A 129 -14.84 0.70 3.47
C PRO A 129 -15.57 1.66 4.43
N PRO A 130 -14.93 2.75 4.88
CA PRO A 130 -15.61 3.82 5.61
C PRO A 130 -16.80 4.37 4.81
N LYS A 131 -17.74 4.97 5.53
CA LYS A 131 -18.93 5.56 4.92
C LYS A 131 -18.58 6.51 3.77
N ASP A 132 -19.34 6.39 2.67
CA ASP A 132 -19.15 7.20 1.46
C ASP A 132 -17.73 7.16 0.88
N SER A 133 -17.04 6.03 1.07
CA SER A 133 -15.67 5.82 0.59
C SER A 133 -15.56 4.58 -0.30
N VAL A 134 -14.50 4.53 -1.11
CA VAL A 134 -14.12 3.38 -1.95
C VAL A 134 -12.61 3.15 -1.82
N ILE A 135 -12.24 1.89 -1.69
CA ILE A 135 -10.84 1.46 -1.60
C ILE A 135 -10.51 0.69 -2.87
N LEU A 136 -9.53 1.14 -3.61
CA LEU A 136 -9.09 0.53 -4.86
C LEU A 136 -7.58 0.35 -4.85
N THR A 137 -7.09 -0.59 -5.63
CA THR A 137 -5.66 -0.75 -5.84
C THR A 137 -5.32 -0.62 -7.31
N VAL A 138 -4.10 -0.18 -7.61
CA VAL A 138 -3.66 0.14 -8.97
C VAL A 138 -2.32 -0.52 -9.23
N ILE A 139 -2.24 -1.22 -10.35
CA ILE A 139 -0.98 -1.73 -10.91
C ILE A 139 -0.73 -1.09 -12.28
N ALA A 140 0.54 -1.01 -12.68
CA ALA A 140 0.92 -0.52 -14.00
C ALA A 140 1.79 -1.57 -14.72
N PRO A 141 1.21 -2.45 -15.52
CA PRO A 141 1.93 -3.51 -16.22
C PRO A 141 3.07 -2.95 -17.08
N GLY A 142 4.25 -3.60 -17.02
CA GLY A 142 5.44 -3.19 -17.77
C GLY A 142 6.12 -1.91 -17.27
N VAL A 143 5.58 -1.25 -16.24
CA VAL A 143 6.16 -0.05 -15.63
C VAL A 143 6.86 -0.40 -14.32
N ASN A 144 8.01 0.24 -14.04
CA ASN A 144 8.77 0.02 -12.80
C ASN A 144 9.00 -1.48 -12.50
N ARG A 145 9.33 -2.28 -13.51
CA ARG A 145 9.57 -3.73 -13.42
C ARG A 145 8.34 -4.57 -13.04
N GLU A 146 7.13 -4.03 -13.12
CA GLU A 146 5.94 -4.87 -13.02
C GLU A 146 5.84 -5.78 -14.25
N LYS A 147 5.25 -6.96 -14.05
CA LYS A 147 5.00 -7.96 -15.09
C LYS A 147 4.18 -7.39 -16.26
N SER A 148 4.16 -8.12 -17.37
CA SER A 148 3.12 -7.91 -18.37
C SER A 148 1.73 -8.12 -17.75
N LEU A 149 0.68 -7.63 -18.38
CA LEU A 149 -0.68 -7.81 -17.86
C LEU A 149 -1.07 -9.29 -17.81
N GLU A 150 -0.66 -10.08 -18.80
CA GLU A 150 -0.93 -11.51 -18.85
C GLU A 150 -0.22 -12.25 -17.72
N ASP A 151 1.08 -12.01 -17.54
CA ASP A 151 1.87 -12.64 -16.48
C ASP A 151 1.41 -12.19 -15.09
N PHE A 152 0.94 -10.94 -14.97
CA PHE A 152 0.36 -10.45 -13.71
C PHE A 152 -0.94 -11.19 -13.39
N LYS A 153 -1.83 -11.37 -14.36
CA LYS A 153 -3.10 -12.10 -14.17
C LYS A 153 -2.84 -13.54 -13.75
N GLU A 154 -1.91 -14.24 -14.44
CA GLU A 154 -1.55 -15.61 -14.08
C GLU A 154 -1.02 -15.69 -12.65
N TRP A 155 -0.09 -14.80 -12.29
CA TRP A 155 0.45 -14.72 -10.93
C TRP A 155 -0.65 -14.39 -9.90
N PHE A 156 -1.54 -13.43 -10.20
CA PHE A 156 -2.60 -13.00 -9.28
C PHE A 156 -3.66 -14.09 -9.03
N MET A 157 -3.93 -14.96 -10.00
CA MET A 157 -4.78 -16.13 -9.79
C MET A 157 -4.22 -17.12 -8.77
N GLY A 158 -2.91 -17.12 -8.56
CA GLY A 158 -2.23 -17.98 -7.58
C GLY A 158 -2.15 -17.40 -6.17
N VAL A 159 -2.70 -16.21 -5.90
CA VAL A 159 -2.71 -15.59 -4.57
C VAL A 159 -4.14 -15.50 -4.02
N ASP A 160 -4.27 -15.55 -2.68
CA ASP A 160 -5.58 -15.64 -1.99
C ASP A 160 -6.26 -14.27 -1.79
N TYR A 161 -6.18 -13.36 -2.77
CA TYR A 161 -6.74 -12.00 -2.67
C TYR A 161 -7.72 -11.69 -3.81
N HIS A 162 -8.56 -12.66 -4.17
CA HIS A 162 -9.45 -12.57 -5.33
C HIS A 162 -10.52 -11.48 -5.23
N SER A 163 -10.87 -11.04 -4.03
CA SER A 163 -11.82 -9.93 -3.80
C SER A 163 -11.15 -8.55 -3.81
N LEU A 164 -9.80 -8.48 -3.87
CA LEU A 164 -9.09 -7.21 -3.94
C LEU A 164 -9.43 -6.48 -5.26
N PRO A 165 -9.96 -5.24 -5.22
CA PRO A 165 -10.24 -4.49 -6.43
C PRO A 165 -8.94 -3.97 -7.05
N VAL A 166 -8.50 -4.61 -8.13
CA VAL A 166 -7.29 -4.24 -8.87
C VAL A 166 -7.66 -3.52 -10.16
N LEU A 167 -7.21 -2.28 -10.28
CA LEU A 167 -7.28 -1.47 -11.49
C LEU A 167 -5.92 -1.51 -12.22
N VAL A 168 -5.98 -1.50 -13.53
CA VAL A 168 -4.84 -1.50 -14.43
C VAL A 168 -4.66 -0.09 -15.00
N ASP A 169 -3.57 0.56 -14.64
CA ASP A 169 -3.12 1.83 -15.24
C ASP A 169 -2.25 1.51 -16.46
N LYS A 170 -2.87 1.45 -17.62
CA LYS A 170 -2.18 1.14 -18.87
C LYS A 170 -1.07 2.17 -19.13
N ASP A 171 0.13 1.67 -19.40
CA ASP A 171 1.34 2.48 -19.63
C ASP A 171 1.74 3.39 -18.46
N GLY A 172 1.12 3.25 -17.28
CA GLY A 172 1.41 4.01 -16.07
C GLY A 172 1.19 5.51 -16.21
N GLN A 173 0.21 5.92 -17.01
CA GLN A 173 -0.04 7.35 -17.26
C GLN A 173 -0.54 8.07 -16.01
N PHE A 174 -1.47 7.46 -15.29
CA PHE A 174 -1.99 8.04 -14.06
C PHE A 174 -0.94 8.06 -12.95
N LEU A 175 -0.18 6.99 -12.83
CA LEU A 175 0.97 6.87 -11.93
C LEU A 175 1.98 8.00 -12.16
N LYS A 176 2.33 8.27 -13.44
CA LYS A 176 3.23 9.38 -13.82
C LYS A 176 2.62 10.75 -13.50
N LYS A 177 1.32 10.93 -13.78
CA LYS A 177 0.59 12.17 -13.50
C LYS A 177 0.63 12.51 -12.00
N LEU A 178 0.47 11.53 -11.13
CA LEU A 178 0.55 11.69 -9.68
C LEU A 178 1.99 11.76 -9.13
N GLY A 179 3.00 11.55 -9.97
CA GLY A 179 4.41 11.56 -9.56
C GLY A 179 4.80 10.35 -8.69
N VAL A 180 4.12 9.21 -8.88
CA VAL A 180 4.45 7.96 -8.17
C VAL A 180 5.74 7.38 -8.74
N VAL A 181 6.79 7.37 -7.94
CA VAL A 181 8.14 6.89 -8.33
C VAL A 181 8.53 5.58 -7.64
N GLY A 182 7.74 5.13 -6.66
CA GLY A 182 8.03 3.92 -5.89
C GLY A 182 6.78 3.31 -5.28
N TYR A 183 6.93 2.09 -4.75
CA TYR A 183 5.83 1.31 -4.17
C TYR A 183 6.11 0.90 -2.72
N PRO A 184 5.06 0.82 -1.88
CA PRO A 184 3.71 1.30 -2.15
C PRO A 184 3.64 2.83 -2.13
N THR A 185 2.67 3.39 -2.84
CA THR A 185 2.27 4.81 -2.73
C THR A 185 0.76 4.88 -2.63
N SER A 186 0.25 5.78 -1.83
CA SER A 186 -1.18 6.00 -1.61
C SER A 186 -1.62 7.33 -2.19
N ALA A 187 -2.81 7.39 -2.78
CA ALA A 187 -3.47 8.65 -3.12
C ALA A 187 -4.86 8.70 -2.48
N PHE A 188 -5.21 9.87 -1.98
CA PHE A 188 -6.52 10.18 -1.40
C PHE A 188 -7.21 11.21 -2.27
N ILE A 189 -8.45 10.94 -2.65
CA ILE A 189 -9.26 11.76 -3.55
C ILE A 189 -10.55 12.07 -2.82
N ASP A 190 -10.95 13.35 -2.81
CA ASP A 190 -12.18 13.79 -2.17
C ASP A 190 -13.43 13.45 -3.02
N ALA A 191 -14.62 13.73 -2.48
CA ALA A 191 -15.89 13.47 -3.13
C ALA A 191 -16.11 14.28 -4.42
N ASN A 192 -15.32 15.33 -4.66
CA ASN A 192 -15.35 16.12 -5.88
C ASN A 192 -14.43 15.59 -6.97
N GLY A 193 -13.60 14.57 -6.66
CA GLY A 193 -12.61 14.01 -7.58
C GLY A 193 -11.25 14.70 -7.50
N LYS A 194 -11.03 15.57 -6.50
CA LYS A 194 -9.75 16.25 -6.28
C LYS A 194 -8.79 15.38 -5.51
N VAL A 195 -7.54 15.26 -5.98
CA VAL A 195 -6.48 14.63 -5.20
C VAL A 195 -6.06 15.54 -4.06
N VAL A 196 -6.27 15.10 -2.84
CA VAL A 196 -5.97 15.87 -1.61
C VAL A 196 -4.64 15.46 -0.97
N ARG A 197 -4.17 14.24 -1.26
CA ARG A 197 -2.89 13.73 -0.73
C ARG A 197 -2.33 12.64 -1.62
N VAL A 198 -1.03 12.69 -1.86
CA VAL A 198 -0.23 11.56 -2.38
C VAL A 198 0.86 11.26 -1.36
N GLN A 199 0.93 10.02 -0.88
CA GLN A 199 1.82 9.64 0.21
C GLN A 199 2.62 8.38 -0.19
N PRO A 200 3.94 8.50 -0.37
CA PRO A 200 4.83 7.35 -0.53
C PRO A 200 4.92 6.53 0.75
N GLY A 201 5.16 5.23 0.61
CA GLY A 201 5.31 4.29 1.72
C GLY A 201 4.00 3.60 2.10
N HIS A 202 4.12 2.68 3.06
CA HIS A 202 2.98 1.96 3.61
C HIS A 202 2.14 2.90 4.50
N VAL A 203 0.81 2.81 4.35
CA VAL A 203 -0.16 3.50 5.20
C VAL A 203 -0.99 2.42 5.88
N SER A 204 -1.15 2.50 7.20
CA SER A 204 -1.99 1.58 7.97
C SER A 204 -3.48 1.76 7.66
N ASN A 205 -4.28 0.72 7.85
CA ASN A 205 -5.74 0.83 7.65
C ASN A 205 -6.36 1.91 8.54
N ASP A 206 -5.89 2.05 9.79
CA ASP A 206 -6.37 3.09 10.71
C ASP A 206 -6.09 4.50 10.18
N ASP A 207 -4.91 4.73 9.60
CA ASP A 207 -4.56 6.02 9.01
C ASP A 207 -5.31 6.30 7.71
N ILE A 208 -5.58 5.24 6.92
CA ILE A 208 -6.44 5.34 5.73
C ILE A 208 -7.85 5.77 6.15
N VAL A 209 -8.45 5.07 7.13
CA VAL A 209 -9.79 5.38 7.65
C VAL A 209 -9.86 6.80 8.19
N LYS A 210 -8.95 7.19 9.08
CA LYS A 210 -8.87 8.56 9.63
C LYS A 210 -8.77 9.62 8.54
N THR A 211 -7.94 9.38 7.53
CA THR A 211 -7.77 10.33 6.44
C THR A 211 -9.06 10.46 5.64
N LEU A 212 -9.69 9.34 5.26
CA LEU A 212 -10.94 9.34 4.52
C LEU A 212 -12.09 10.00 5.32
N GLU A 213 -12.17 9.78 6.62
CA GLU A 213 -13.18 10.40 7.49
C GLU A 213 -13.00 11.92 7.61
N SER A 214 -11.77 12.41 7.48
CA SER A 214 -11.44 13.84 7.55
C SER A 214 -11.70 14.63 6.26
N LEU A 215 -11.93 13.93 5.12
CA LEU A 215 -12.28 14.54 3.83
C LEU A 215 -13.77 14.81 3.73
#